data_a34c5140e9d4b4697e5d21738386ddff
#
_entry.id   a34c5140e9d4b4697e5d21738386ddff
#
_cell.length_a   1.000
_cell.length_b   1.000
_cell.length_c   1.000
_cell.angle_alpha   90.00
_cell.angle_beta   90.00
_cell.angle_gamma   90.00
#
_symmetry.space_group_name_H-M   'P 1'
#
loop_
_entity.id
_entity.type
_entity.pdbx_description
1 polymer ?
#
loop_
_entity_poly.entity_id
_entity_poly.type
_entity_poly.pdbx_seq_one_letter_code
_entity_poly.pdbx_strand_id
1 'polypeptide(L)'
;ASVPGKEGYFKEIREDLVHRLGADKVGLVNSSRGLLLELTGAPYEALSTMKLSISRLQAQEVSNRGFNVIVRPTNFKNVTPEDTRYVFSRINDIPNVTGIVFTGKEILGAPKYLDETLKELNSRNIPLIGIEAVNQLQYDPQAGFNELAAMKEYSVGRLYTIAKDELKKITPEEASQRYYVSDIERNIRFNLFPLYEDGQNNTTSLQTTINYIAESRDKLAEKGFEFGR
;
A
#
# COMPACT_ATOMS: atom_id res chain seq x y z
N ALA A 1 16.97 -14.38 -8.34
CA ALA A 1 18.07 -15.04 -7.64
C ALA A 1 18.02 -14.72 -6.15
N SER A 2 18.41 -15.67 -5.31
CA SER A 2 18.67 -15.38 -3.92
C SER A 2 19.89 -14.44 -3.82
N VAL A 3 19.79 -13.43 -2.97
CA VAL A 3 20.89 -12.50 -2.69
C VAL A 3 21.30 -12.73 -1.25
N PRO A 4 22.60 -12.82 -0.93
CA PRO A 4 23.07 -12.97 0.45
C PRO A 4 22.48 -11.90 1.36
N GLY A 5 21.94 -12.31 2.52
CA GLY A 5 21.22 -11.47 3.47
C GLY A 5 19.78 -11.10 3.07
N LYS A 6 19.27 -11.65 1.96
CA LYS A 6 17.90 -11.47 1.49
C LYS A 6 17.12 -12.78 1.32
N GLU A 7 17.59 -13.84 1.98
CA GLU A 7 17.00 -15.20 1.89
C GLU A 7 15.52 -15.21 2.33
N GLY A 8 15.17 -14.41 3.33
CA GLY A 8 13.80 -14.27 3.80
C GLY A 8 12.86 -13.73 2.72
N TYR A 9 13.26 -12.69 1.99
CA TYR A 9 12.49 -12.14 0.87
C TYR A 9 12.36 -13.14 -0.28
N PHE A 10 13.42 -13.89 -0.58
CA PHE A 10 13.38 -14.94 -1.57
C PHE A 10 12.34 -16.00 -1.23
N LYS A 11 12.29 -16.39 0.06
CA LYS A 11 11.30 -17.35 0.58
C LYS A 11 9.88 -16.79 0.46
N GLU A 12 9.63 -15.54 0.88
CA GLU A 12 8.31 -14.89 0.74
C GLU A 12 7.83 -14.85 -0.72
N ILE A 13 8.71 -14.47 -1.64
CA ILE A 13 8.40 -14.42 -3.07
C ILE A 13 8.05 -15.82 -3.59
N ARG A 14 8.81 -16.84 -3.19
CA ARG A 14 8.53 -18.22 -3.58
C ARG A 14 7.17 -18.71 -3.05
N GLU A 15 6.86 -18.45 -1.79
CA GLU A 15 5.58 -18.79 -1.18
C GLU A 15 4.41 -18.18 -1.96
N ASP A 16 4.51 -16.90 -2.30
CA ASP A 16 3.47 -16.19 -3.05
C ASP A 16 3.33 -16.72 -4.48
N LEU A 17 4.42 -17.01 -5.16
CA LEU A 17 4.41 -17.59 -6.50
C LEU A 17 3.83 -19.02 -6.49
N VAL A 18 4.17 -19.83 -5.50
CA VAL A 18 3.58 -21.17 -5.34
C VAL A 18 2.08 -21.10 -5.12
N HIS A 19 1.61 -20.17 -4.29
CA HIS A 19 0.17 -19.95 -4.08
C HIS A 19 -0.55 -19.58 -5.39
N ARG A 20 0.06 -18.70 -6.20
CA ARG A 20 -0.56 -18.17 -7.42
C ARG A 20 -0.46 -19.06 -8.64
N LEU A 21 0.61 -19.81 -8.78
CA LEU A 21 0.90 -20.60 -9.98
C LEU A 21 0.75 -22.11 -9.76
N GLY A 22 0.84 -22.55 -8.53
CA GLY A 22 0.96 -23.98 -8.17
C GLY A 22 2.42 -24.39 -7.94
N ALA A 23 2.60 -25.35 -7.03
CA ALA A 23 3.94 -25.81 -6.65
C ALA A 23 4.70 -26.51 -7.81
N ASP A 24 3.97 -27.11 -8.75
CA ASP A 24 4.49 -27.77 -9.95
C ASP A 24 5.12 -26.79 -10.95
N LYS A 25 4.80 -25.50 -10.84
CA LYS A 25 5.29 -24.44 -11.75
C LYS A 25 6.40 -23.57 -11.16
N VAL A 26 6.78 -23.80 -9.90
CA VAL A 26 7.78 -22.98 -9.20
C VAL A 26 8.94 -23.87 -8.74
N GLY A 27 9.91 -24.02 -9.62
CA GLY A 27 11.13 -24.79 -9.39
C GLY A 27 12.22 -23.99 -8.66
N LEU A 28 13.20 -24.73 -8.12
CA LEU A 28 14.45 -24.19 -7.58
C LEU A 28 15.60 -24.71 -8.40
N VAL A 29 16.44 -23.82 -8.92
CA VAL A 29 17.61 -24.16 -9.74
C VAL A 29 18.86 -23.51 -9.17
N ASN A 30 19.91 -24.31 -8.97
CA ASN A 30 21.23 -23.79 -8.63
C ASN A 30 21.95 -23.24 -9.86
N SER A 31 22.49 -22.06 -9.75
CA SER A 31 23.28 -21.42 -10.80
C SER A 31 24.55 -20.78 -10.23
N SER A 32 25.44 -20.34 -11.12
CA SER A 32 26.63 -19.57 -10.74
C SER A 32 26.29 -18.25 -10.04
N ARG A 33 25.03 -17.78 -10.15
CA ARG A 33 24.52 -16.57 -9.50
C ARG A 33 23.76 -16.85 -8.20
N GLY A 34 23.82 -18.08 -7.67
CA GLY A 34 23.08 -18.53 -6.51
C GLY A 34 21.79 -19.30 -6.85
N LEU A 35 20.93 -19.47 -5.87
CA LEU A 35 19.67 -20.17 -6.03
C LEU A 35 18.66 -19.30 -6.80
N LEU A 36 18.06 -19.85 -7.85
CA LEU A 36 17.07 -19.18 -8.70
C LEU A 36 15.69 -19.81 -8.51
N LEU A 37 14.64 -18.99 -8.69
CA LEU A 37 13.29 -19.47 -8.94
C LEU A 37 13.12 -19.65 -10.46
N GLU A 38 12.78 -20.87 -10.85
CA GLU A 38 12.38 -21.19 -12.22
C GLU A 38 10.86 -21.23 -12.29
N LEU A 39 10.28 -20.46 -13.20
CA LEU A 39 8.83 -20.36 -13.37
C LEU A 39 8.45 -20.92 -14.74
N THR A 40 7.50 -21.84 -14.75
CA THR A 40 6.99 -22.49 -15.97
C THR A 40 5.50 -22.25 -16.15
N GLY A 41 5.01 -22.47 -17.37
CA GLY A 41 3.57 -22.47 -17.66
C GLY A 41 2.89 -21.10 -17.74
N ALA A 42 3.66 -20.00 -17.78
CA ALA A 42 3.13 -18.66 -18.01
C ALA A 42 4.07 -17.83 -18.91
N PRO A 43 3.52 -16.94 -19.77
CA PRO A 43 4.33 -16.02 -20.57
C PRO A 43 5.15 -15.07 -19.70
N TYR A 44 6.30 -14.66 -20.19
CA TYR A 44 7.19 -13.72 -19.47
C TYR A 44 6.48 -12.42 -19.08
N GLU A 45 5.66 -11.85 -19.95
CA GLU A 45 4.92 -10.61 -19.71
C GLU A 45 3.95 -10.75 -18.54
N ALA A 46 3.29 -11.90 -18.40
CA ALA A 46 2.40 -12.17 -17.28
C ALA A 46 3.17 -12.28 -15.96
N LEU A 47 4.36 -12.90 -15.99
CA LEU A 47 5.21 -13.06 -14.81
C LEU A 47 5.85 -11.72 -14.39
N SER A 48 6.33 -10.94 -15.36
CA SER A 48 7.01 -9.66 -15.09
C SER A 48 6.09 -8.59 -14.52
N THR A 49 4.79 -8.67 -14.80
CA THR A 49 3.76 -7.74 -14.31
C THR A 49 2.95 -8.29 -13.15
N MET A 50 3.23 -9.52 -12.71
CA MET A 50 2.50 -10.16 -11.63
C MET A 50 2.65 -9.37 -10.32
N LYS A 51 1.51 -9.02 -9.73
CA LYS A 51 1.48 -8.37 -8.41
C LYS A 51 1.58 -9.43 -7.33
N LEU A 52 2.60 -9.32 -6.50
CA LEU A 52 2.79 -10.17 -5.34
C LEU A 52 2.00 -9.66 -4.14
N SER A 53 1.85 -10.51 -3.13
CA SER A 53 1.18 -10.16 -1.88
C SER A 53 2.05 -9.23 -1.01
N ILE A 54 1.54 -8.88 0.16
CA ILE A 54 2.23 -8.04 1.12
C ILE A 54 3.49 -8.74 1.65
N SER A 55 4.62 -8.06 1.65
CA SER A 55 5.85 -8.55 2.30
C SER A 55 5.76 -8.34 3.81
N ARG A 56 5.71 -9.44 4.56
CA ARG A 56 5.75 -9.44 6.02
C ARG A 56 7.06 -8.88 6.54
N LEU A 57 8.17 -9.23 5.88
CA LEU A 57 9.51 -8.78 6.30
C LEU A 57 9.67 -7.28 6.19
N GLN A 58 9.20 -6.65 5.09
CA GLN A 58 9.23 -5.19 4.97
C GLN A 58 8.35 -4.51 6.01
N ALA A 59 7.15 -5.02 6.21
CA ALA A 59 6.24 -4.47 7.20
C ALA A 59 6.81 -4.62 8.62
N GLN A 60 7.44 -5.74 8.91
CA GLN A 60 8.09 -5.98 10.20
C GLN A 60 9.31 -5.07 10.43
N GLU A 61 10.11 -4.79 9.39
CA GLU A 61 11.20 -3.80 9.47
C GLU A 61 10.68 -2.41 9.85
N VAL A 62 9.56 -1.98 9.27
CA VAL A 62 8.91 -0.69 9.59
C VAL A 62 8.43 -0.70 11.03
N SER A 63 7.72 -1.74 11.43
CA SER A 63 7.17 -1.90 12.78
C SER A 63 8.25 -1.98 13.86
N ASN A 64 9.37 -2.68 13.60
CA ASN A 64 10.50 -2.79 14.52
C ASN A 64 11.21 -1.45 14.75
N ARG A 65 11.00 -0.47 13.88
CA ARG A 65 11.48 0.91 14.05
C ARG A 65 10.49 1.79 14.82
N GLY A 66 9.40 1.22 15.34
CA GLY A 66 8.37 1.93 16.11
C GLY A 66 7.30 2.62 15.27
N PHE A 67 7.22 2.33 13.96
CA PHE A 67 6.17 2.90 13.09
C PHE A 67 4.96 1.97 12.99
N ASN A 68 3.81 2.57 12.82
CA ASN A 68 2.59 1.88 12.41
C ASN A 68 2.65 1.53 10.92
N VAL A 69 1.91 0.50 10.52
CA VAL A 69 1.91 -0.01 9.14
C VAL A 69 0.52 0.16 8.53
N ILE A 70 0.45 0.81 7.39
CA ILE A 70 -0.72 0.79 6.50
C ILE A 70 -0.36 -0.10 5.32
N VAL A 71 -1.10 -1.19 5.14
CA VAL A 71 -0.86 -2.14 4.06
C VAL A 71 -1.61 -1.76 2.79
N ARG A 72 -1.01 -2.05 1.62
CA ARG A 72 -1.58 -1.67 0.33
C ARG A 72 -1.67 -2.86 -0.63
N PRO A 73 -2.60 -3.81 -0.39
CA PRO A 73 -2.81 -4.92 -1.30
C PRO A 73 -3.42 -4.46 -2.63
N THR A 74 -3.19 -5.25 -3.66
CA THR A 74 -3.76 -5.05 -4.99
C THR A 74 -4.62 -6.26 -5.38
N ASN A 75 -5.63 -6.03 -6.20
CA ASN A 75 -6.36 -7.11 -6.85
C ASN A 75 -5.54 -7.73 -7.99
N PHE A 76 -5.92 -8.90 -8.41
CA PHE A 76 -5.32 -9.59 -9.55
C PHE A 76 -6.36 -10.41 -10.32
N LYS A 77 -6.03 -10.74 -11.56
CA LYS A 77 -6.94 -11.44 -12.45
C LYS A 77 -7.34 -12.80 -11.88
N ASN A 78 -8.64 -13.11 -11.96
CA ASN A 78 -9.22 -14.38 -11.48
C ASN A 78 -9.02 -14.64 -9.97
N VAL A 79 -8.99 -13.58 -9.17
CA VAL A 79 -8.94 -13.70 -7.71
C VAL A 79 -10.08 -14.59 -7.20
N THR A 80 -9.78 -15.42 -6.21
CA THR A 80 -10.73 -16.30 -5.53
C THR A 80 -10.90 -15.89 -4.05
N PRO A 81 -11.91 -16.42 -3.34
CA PRO A 81 -12.00 -16.21 -1.90
C PRO A 81 -10.77 -16.73 -1.14
N GLU A 82 -10.16 -17.82 -1.62
CA GLU A 82 -8.93 -18.36 -1.02
C GLU A 82 -7.74 -17.42 -1.21
N ASP A 83 -7.60 -16.84 -2.39
CA ASP A 83 -6.59 -15.81 -2.64
C ASP A 83 -6.76 -14.59 -1.73
N THR A 84 -8.01 -14.15 -1.53
CA THR A 84 -8.31 -13.06 -0.61
C THR A 84 -7.88 -13.41 0.81
N ARG A 85 -8.25 -14.58 1.32
CA ARG A 85 -7.81 -15.08 2.62
C ARG A 85 -6.28 -15.18 2.72
N TYR A 86 -5.63 -15.66 1.67
CA TYR A 86 -4.18 -15.76 1.63
C TYR A 86 -3.50 -14.38 1.76
N VAL A 87 -3.95 -13.38 1.00
CA VAL A 87 -3.40 -12.01 1.11
C VAL A 87 -3.60 -11.47 2.52
N PHE A 88 -4.76 -11.65 3.12
CA PHE A 88 -5.03 -11.21 4.49
C PHE A 88 -4.25 -12.02 5.54
N SER A 89 -3.99 -13.30 5.30
CA SER A 89 -3.15 -14.11 6.21
C SER A 89 -1.72 -13.54 6.34
N ARG A 90 -1.21 -12.88 5.28
CA ARG A 90 0.10 -12.22 5.30
C ARG A 90 0.15 -11.04 6.27
N ILE A 91 -1.00 -10.51 6.66
CA ILE A 91 -1.11 -9.38 7.60
C ILE A 91 -1.07 -9.85 9.06
N ASN A 92 -1.46 -11.10 9.34
CA ASN A 92 -1.61 -11.60 10.70
C ASN A 92 -0.34 -11.49 11.56
N ASP A 93 0.82 -11.66 10.93
CA ASP A 93 2.12 -11.66 11.61
C ASP A 93 2.79 -10.27 11.58
N ILE A 94 2.09 -9.25 11.08
CA ILE A 94 2.60 -7.88 11.04
C ILE A 94 2.07 -7.14 12.26
N PRO A 95 2.94 -6.72 13.18
CA PRO A 95 2.51 -5.90 14.31
C PRO A 95 2.15 -4.49 13.83
N ASN A 96 1.27 -3.83 14.60
CA ASN A 96 0.91 -2.43 14.41
C ASN A 96 0.31 -2.09 13.02
N VAL A 97 -0.46 -3.00 12.42
CA VAL A 97 -1.25 -2.67 11.23
C VAL A 97 -2.44 -1.81 11.64
N THR A 98 -2.44 -0.56 11.18
CA THR A 98 -3.44 0.45 11.55
C THR A 98 -4.42 0.80 10.44
N GLY A 99 -4.27 0.20 9.26
CA GLY A 99 -5.20 0.43 8.17
C GLY A 99 -4.84 -0.30 6.88
N ILE A 100 -5.79 -0.31 5.96
CA ILE A 100 -5.64 -0.86 4.62
C ILE A 100 -6.07 0.16 3.57
N VAL A 101 -5.23 0.35 2.56
CA VAL A 101 -5.50 1.17 1.37
C VAL A 101 -5.29 0.31 0.14
N PHE A 102 -6.34 -0.01 -0.58
CA PHE A 102 -6.20 -0.78 -1.81
C PHE A 102 -5.47 0.02 -2.88
N THR A 103 -4.74 -0.66 -3.76
CA THR A 103 -4.04 -0.04 -4.88
C THR A 103 -4.46 -0.64 -6.22
N GLY A 104 -4.37 0.14 -7.29
CA GLY A 104 -4.82 -0.26 -8.62
C GLY A 104 -6.26 0.16 -8.89
N LYS A 105 -6.81 -0.33 -10.00
CA LYS A 105 -8.15 0.03 -10.48
C LYS A 105 -9.29 -0.73 -9.81
N GLU A 106 -8.97 -1.73 -9.02
CA GLU A 106 -9.93 -2.62 -8.37
C GLU A 106 -9.44 -2.96 -6.98
N ILE A 107 -10.34 -3.06 -6.01
CA ILE A 107 -9.98 -3.55 -4.67
C ILE A 107 -9.89 -5.08 -4.67
N LEU A 108 -9.11 -5.62 -3.74
CA LEU A 108 -8.97 -7.07 -3.60
C LEU A 108 -10.34 -7.75 -3.43
N GLY A 109 -10.58 -8.81 -4.18
CA GLY A 109 -11.85 -9.54 -4.19
C GLY A 109 -12.91 -9.00 -5.15
N ALA A 110 -12.73 -7.80 -5.74
CA ALA A 110 -13.66 -7.26 -6.71
C ALA A 110 -13.65 -8.05 -8.03
N PRO A 111 -14.79 -8.13 -8.75
CA PRO A 111 -16.11 -7.66 -8.32
C PRO A 111 -16.90 -8.71 -7.53
N LYS A 112 -16.45 -9.97 -7.41
CA LYS A 112 -17.30 -11.10 -7.03
C LYS A 112 -17.21 -11.48 -5.55
N TYR A 113 -16.15 -11.12 -4.86
CA TYR A 113 -15.80 -11.65 -3.55
C TYR A 113 -15.58 -10.54 -2.50
N LEU A 114 -16.36 -9.45 -2.60
CA LEU A 114 -16.31 -8.34 -1.65
C LEU A 114 -16.72 -8.76 -0.25
N ASP A 115 -17.66 -9.71 -0.12
CA ASP A 115 -18.06 -10.27 1.17
C ASP A 115 -16.89 -10.92 1.91
N GLU A 116 -16.02 -11.65 1.19
CA GLU A 116 -14.82 -12.23 1.79
C GLU A 116 -13.84 -11.14 2.25
N THR A 117 -13.65 -10.10 1.43
CA THR A 117 -12.82 -8.95 1.81
C THR A 117 -13.37 -8.24 3.04
N LEU A 118 -14.68 -8.02 3.10
CA LEU A 118 -15.34 -7.44 4.27
C LEU A 118 -15.15 -8.29 5.52
N LYS A 119 -15.35 -9.60 5.42
CA LYS A 119 -15.15 -10.55 6.51
C LYS A 119 -13.72 -10.52 7.04
N GLU A 120 -12.74 -10.50 6.14
CA GLU A 120 -11.33 -10.43 6.51
C GLU A 120 -10.96 -9.11 7.22
N LEU A 121 -11.50 -7.98 6.74
CA LEU A 121 -11.33 -6.68 7.40
C LEU A 121 -11.94 -6.64 8.80
N ASN A 122 -13.17 -7.14 8.94
CA ASN A 122 -13.92 -7.10 10.20
C ASN A 122 -13.29 -8.05 11.24
N SER A 123 -12.88 -9.25 10.83
CA SER A 123 -12.25 -10.23 11.74
C SER A 123 -10.95 -9.74 12.36
N ARG A 124 -10.26 -8.82 11.68
CA ARG A 124 -8.99 -8.23 12.14
C ARG A 124 -9.15 -6.82 12.69
N ASN A 125 -10.36 -6.28 12.65
CA ASN A 125 -10.64 -4.89 13.02
C ASN A 125 -9.72 -3.88 12.30
N ILE A 126 -9.44 -4.12 11.01
CA ILE A 126 -8.59 -3.24 10.19
C ILE A 126 -9.45 -2.15 9.57
N PRO A 127 -9.16 -0.86 9.81
CA PRO A 127 -9.83 0.24 9.16
C PRO A 127 -9.63 0.24 7.65
N LEU A 128 -10.72 0.39 6.90
CA LEU A 128 -10.67 0.67 5.46
C LEU A 128 -10.37 2.15 5.24
N ILE A 129 -9.43 2.45 4.36
CA ILE A 129 -9.03 3.81 4.04
C ILE A 129 -9.17 4.02 2.52
N GLY A 130 -9.90 5.05 2.12
CA GLY A 130 -10.11 5.44 0.74
C GLY A 130 -9.28 6.65 0.34
N ILE A 131 -8.67 6.58 -0.83
CA ILE A 131 -7.93 7.71 -1.41
C ILE A 131 -8.95 8.72 -1.95
N GLU A 132 -8.81 10.00 -1.60
CA GLU A 132 -9.64 11.05 -2.16
C GLU A 132 -9.30 11.28 -3.64
N ALA A 133 -10.32 11.33 -4.48
CA ALA A 133 -10.18 11.62 -5.90
C ALA A 133 -9.77 13.09 -6.15
N VAL A 134 -9.29 13.36 -7.36
CA VAL A 134 -9.03 14.74 -7.84
C VAL A 134 -10.29 15.59 -7.75
N ASN A 135 -11.45 15.02 -8.07
CA ASN A 135 -12.75 15.63 -7.78
C ASN A 135 -13.02 15.50 -6.29
N GLN A 136 -12.81 16.56 -5.56
CA GLN A 136 -12.92 16.61 -4.10
C GLN A 136 -14.23 15.98 -3.57
N LEU A 137 -14.18 15.46 -2.36
CA LEU A 137 -15.30 14.80 -1.66
C LEU A 137 -15.75 13.45 -2.26
N GLN A 138 -15.00 12.91 -3.21
CA GLN A 138 -15.19 11.57 -3.77
C GLN A 138 -13.95 10.71 -3.50
N TYR A 139 -14.11 9.41 -3.55
CA TYR A 139 -12.98 8.48 -3.54
C TYR A 139 -12.46 8.23 -4.95
N ASP A 140 -11.15 7.97 -5.05
CA ASP A 140 -10.54 7.56 -6.30
C ASP A 140 -11.28 6.32 -6.87
N PRO A 141 -11.65 6.32 -8.16
CA PRO A 141 -12.45 5.23 -8.73
C PRO A 141 -11.68 3.91 -8.72
N GLN A 142 -12.05 3.05 -7.79
CA GLN A 142 -11.62 1.66 -7.74
C GLN A 142 -12.86 0.77 -7.77
N ALA A 143 -12.91 -0.19 -8.71
CA ALA A 143 -14.03 -1.11 -8.79
C ALA A 143 -14.21 -1.86 -7.46
N GLY A 144 -15.43 -1.92 -6.96
CA GLY A 144 -15.81 -2.53 -5.69
C GLY A 144 -15.58 -1.67 -4.44
N PHE A 145 -14.90 -0.50 -4.53
CA PHE A 145 -14.61 0.30 -3.34
C PHE A 145 -15.88 0.89 -2.71
N ASN A 146 -16.74 1.49 -3.52
CA ASN A 146 -17.99 2.10 -3.01
C ASN A 146 -18.93 1.05 -2.44
N GLU A 147 -19.01 -0.12 -3.05
CA GLU A 147 -19.80 -1.26 -2.57
C GLU A 147 -19.25 -1.74 -1.21
N LEU A 148 -17.94 -1.93 -1.10
CA LEU A 148 -17.32 -2.33 0.16
C LEU A 148 -17.49 -1.25 1.24
N ALA A 149 -17.38 0.02 0.88
CA ALA A 149 -17.60 1.14 1.80
C ALA A 149 -19.06 1.15 2.33
N ALA A 150 -20.03 0.92 1.44
CA ALA A 150 -21.45 0.78 1.84
C ALA A 150 -21.66 -0.42 2.78
N MET A 151 -21.06 -1.57 2.48
CA MET A 151 -21.11 -2.76 3.35
C MET A 151 -20.48 -2.53 4.73
N LYS A 152 -19.54 -1.58 4.84
CA LYS A 152 -18.96 -1.10 6.11
C LYS A 152 -19.71 0.10 6.71
N GLU A 153 -20.94 0.37 6.27
CA GLU A 153 -21.74 1.50 6.74
C GLU A 153 -20.99 2.84 6.64
N TYR A 154 -20.17 2.97 5.58
CA TYR A 154 -19.28 4.12 5.34
C TYR A 154 -18.29 4.43 6.47
N SER A 155 -17.98 3.45 7.32
CA SER A 155 -16.89 3.55 8.29
C SER A 155 -15.53 3.43 7.56
N VAL A 156 -15.14 4.51 6.88
CA VAL A 156 -13.97 4.60 6.00
C VAL A 156 -13.16 5.84 6.35
N GLY A 157 -11.86 5.64 6.57
CA GLY A 157 -10.92 6.75 6.70
C GLY A 157 -10.67 7.44 5.36
N ARG A 158 -10.43 8.76 5.37
CA ARG A 158 -10.11 9.53 4.16
C ARG A 158 -8.63 9.82 4.10
N LEU A 159 -8.02 9.48 2.96
CA LEU A 159 -6.61 9.70 2.67
C LEU A 159 -6.45 10.68 1.52
N TYR A 160 -5.59 11.68 1.72
CA TYR A 160 -5.16 12.60 0.68
C TYR A 160 -3.72 12.31 0.24
N THR A 161 -3.46 12.48 -1.03
CA THR A 161 -2.11 12.44 -1.61
C THR A 161 -2.02 13.35 -2.83
N ILE A 162 -0.88 13.96 -3.02
CA ILE A 162 -0.57 14.70 -4.25
C ILE A 162 0.04 13.69 -5.25
N ALA A 163 -0.47 13.67 -6.47
CA ALA A 163 0.08 12.81 -7.52
C ALA A 163 1.54 13.19 -7.81
N LYS A 164 2.40 12.20 -8.08
CA LYS A 164 3.84 12.44 -8.33
C LYS A 164 4.10 13.45 -9.45
N ASP A 165 3.33 13.36 -10.54
CA ASP A 165 3.49 14.28 -11.68
C ASP A 165 3.03 15.71 -11.38
N GLU A 166 2.16 15.88 -10.39
CA GLU A 166 1.76 17.17 -9.87
C GLU A 166 2.78 17.71 -8.86
N LEU A 167 3.28 16.84 -7.97
CA LEU A 167 4.28 17.21 -6.96
C LEU A 167 5.55 17.81 -7.59
N LYS A 168 5.96 17.32 -8.77
CA LYS A 168 7.09 17.88 -9.53
C LYS A 168 6.90 19.32 -9.96
N LYS A 169 5.67 19.82 -10.02
CA LYS A 169 5.30 21.14 -10.57
C LYS A 169 5.05 22.18 -9.50
N ILE A 170 5.06 21.80 -8.25
CA ILE A 170 4.76 22.66 -7.11
C ILE A 170 5.92 22.69 -6.13
N THR A 171 6.03 23.77 -5.38
CA THR A 171 7.06 23.89 -4.35
C THR A 171 6.72 23.06 -3.11
N PRO A 172 7.71 22.75 -2.25
CA PRO A 172 7.46 22.09 -0.97
C PRO A 172 6.47 22.84 -0.07
N GLU A 173 6.51 24.18 -0.08
CA GLU A 173 5.62 25.08 0.65
C GLU A 173 4.18 24.98 0.13
N GLU A 174 3.99 24.96 -1.19
CA GLU A 174 2.68 24.75 -1.80
C GLU A 174 2.13 23.35 -1.51
N ALA A 175 2.99 22.32 -1.55
CA ALA A 175 2.60 20.97 -1.20
C ALA A 175 2.16 20.90 0.27
N SER A 176 2.95 21.46 1.19
CA SER A 176 2.63 21.55 2.62
C SER A 176 1.27 22.25 2.84
N GLN A 177 1.05 23.38 2.16
CA GLN A 177 -0.22 24.10 2.26
C GLN A 177 -1.42 23.30 1.78
N ARG A 178 -1.27 22.49 0.74
CA ARG A 178 -2.36 21.63 0.25
C ARG A 178 -2.73 20.54 1.24
N TYR A 179 -1.76 19.88 1.88
CA TYR A 179 -2.03 18.91 2.95
C TYR A 179 -2.76 19.56 4.11
N TYR A 180 -2.27 20.71 4.58
CA TYR A 180 -2.92 21.47 5.65
C TYR A 180 -4.39 21.80 5.31
N VAL A 181 -4.67 22.35 4.13
CA VAL A 181 -6.03 22.71 3.70
C VAL A 181 -6.92 21.47 3.59
N SER A 182 -6.37 20.35 3.07
CA SER A 182 -7.15 19.12 2.92
C SER A 182 -7.62 18.56 4.27
N ASP A 183 -6.78 18.63 5.29
CA ASP A 183 -7.10 18.14 6.63
C ASP A 183 -8.15 19.02 7.32
N ILE A 184 -8.02 20.35 7.18
CA ILE A 184 -8.95 21.31 7.80
C ILE A 184 -10.32 21.31 7.11
N GLU A 185 -10.35 21.37 5.78
CA GLU A 185 -11.60 21.62 5.05
C GLU A 185 -12.34 20.35 4.66
N ARG A 186 -11.61 19.24 4.44
CA ARG A 186 -12.18 18.01 3.87
C ARG A 186 -12.19 16.83 4.81
N ASN A 187 -11.87 17.04 6.08
CA ASN A 187 -11.82 16.00 7.11
C ASN A 187 -10.88 14.82 6.73
N ILE A 188 -9.77 15.13 6.07
CA ILE A 188 -8.72 14.14 5.84
C ILE A 188 -8.08 13.76 7.17
N ARG A 189 -7.75 12.50 7.35
CA ARG A 189 -7.10 11.96 8.56
C ARG A 189 -5.89 11.09 8.25
N PHE A 190 -5.67 10.82 6.97
CA PHE A 190 -4.51 10.08 6.48
C PHE A 190 -3.86 10.86 5.35
N ASN A 191 -2.57 11.14 5.46
CA ASN A 191 -1.79 11.82 4.45
C ASN A 191 -0.71 10.89 3.91
N LEU A 192 -0.73 10.62 2.61
CA LEU A 192 0.34 9.91 1.93
C LEU A 192 1.25 10.93 1.25
N PHE A 193 2.44 11.10 1.79
CA PHE A 193 3.46 12.02 1.29
C PHE A 193 4.38 11.31 0.29
N PRO A 194 4.29 11.57 -1.02
CA PRO A 194 5.25 11.05 -1.97
C PRO A 194 6.62 11.72 -1.79
N LEU A 195 7.68 10.99 -2.15
CA LEU A 195 9.02 11.56 -2.21
C LEU A 195 9.13 12.57 -3.36
N TYR A 196 9.75 13.72 -3.11
CA TYR A 196 10.26 14.54 -4.19
C TYR A 196 11.32 13.77 -4.97
N GLU A 197 11.28 13.81 -6.30
CA GLU A 197 12.29 13.13 -7.12
C GLU A 197 13.62 13.87 -7.08
N ASP A 198 13.56 15.20 -7.11
CA ASP A 198 14.71 16.09 -7.06
C ASP A 198 14.71 16.91 -5.75
N GLY A 199 15.92 17.26 -5.30
CA GLY A 199 16.08 18.18 -4.18
C GLY A 199 15.67 19.60 -4.58
N GLN A 200 15.14 20.36 -3.63
CA GLN A 200 14.77 21.75 -3.78
C GLN A 200 15.63 22.62 -2.85
N ASN A 201 15.87 23.89 -3.22
CA ASN A 201 16.59 24.84 -2.38
C ASN A 201 17.98 24.32 -1.88
N ASN A 202 18.76 23.71 -2.79
CA ASN A 202 20.06 23.11 -2.51
C ASN A 202 20.06 21.96 -1.47
N THR A 203 18.92 21.31 -1.28
CA THR A 203 18.80 20.10 -0.45
C THR A 203 18.70 18.83 -1.28
N THR A 204 18.85 17.67 -0.65
CA THR A 204 18.60 16.38 -1.31
C THR A 204 17.09 16.11 -1.42
N SER A 205 16.70 15.24 -2.33
CA SER A 205 15.32 14.73 -2.46
C SER A 205 14.72 14.27 -1.12
N LEU A 206 15.47 13.51 -0.35
CA LEU A 206 15.05 13.06 0.98
C LEU A 206 14.86 14.23 1.95
N GLN A 207 15.80 15.18 2.00
CA GLN A 207 15.70 16.33 2.89
C GLN A 207 14.53 17.22 2.51
N THR A 208 14.32 17.47 1.21
CA THR A 208 13.14 18.19 0.72
C THR A 208 11.85 17.53 1.19
N THR A 209 11.78 16.20 1.08
CA THR A 209 10.61 15.44 1.52
C THR A 209 10.39 15.54 3.03
N ILE A 210 11.43 15.40 3.82
CA ILE A 210 11.34 15.56 5.28
C ILE A 210 10.86 16.96 5.65
N ASN A 211 11.40 17.99 4.99
CA ASN A 211 11.07 19.39 5.29
C ASN A 211 9.58 19.70 5.04
N TYR A 212 9.01 19.29 3.88
CA TYR A 212 7.60 19.59 3.62
C TYR A 212 6.64 18.78 4.49
N ILE A 213 7.02 17.57 4.90
CA ILE A 213 6.26 16.78 5.88
C ILE A 213 6.27 17.49 7.25
N ALA A 214 7.45 17.94 7.69
CA ALA A 214 7.60 18.66 8.96
C ALA A 214 6.78 19.96 8.95
N GLU A 215 6.84 20.73 7.88
CA GLU A 215 6.05 21.96 7.72
C GLU A 215 4.54 21.69 7.74
N SER A 216 4.08 20.62 7.05
CA SER A 216 2.68 20.20 7.09
C SER A 216 2.23 19.87 8.52
N ARG A 217 3.05 19.11 9.23
CA ARG A 217 2.81 18.74 10.64
C ARG A 217 2.70 19.97 11.52
N ASP A 218 3.64 20.92 11.41
CA ASP A 218 3.71 22.08 12.27
C ASP A 218 2.50 23.01 12.05
N LYS A 219 2.08 23.21 10.80
CA LYS A 219 0.85 23.94 10.46
C LYS A 219 -0.41 23.30 11.05
N LEU A 220 -0.48 21.97 11.02
CA LEU A 220 -1.62 21.23 11.59
C LEU A 220 -1.59 21.27 13.12
N ALA A 221 -0.42 21.18 13.73
CA ALA A 221 -0.27 21.27 15.19
C ALA A 221 -0.75 22.62 15.74
N GLU A 222 -0.54 23.73 15.02
CA GLU A 222 -1.07 25.06 15.38
C GLU A 222 -2.62 25.09 15.44
N LYS A 223 -3.28 24.15 14.78
CA LYS A 223 -4.75 23.98 14.80
C LYS A 223 -5.23 22.88 15.75
N GLY A 224 -4.34 22.35 16.56
CA GLY A 224 -4.65 21.32 17.56
C GLY A 224 -4.73 19.89 17.00
N PHE A 225 -4.22 19.65 15.78
CA PHE A 225 -4.07 18.30 15.27
C PHE A 225 -2.82 17.65 15.85
N GLU A 226 -2.94 16.38 16.20
CA GLU A 226 -1.80 15.55 16.60
C GLU A 226 -1.58 14.47 15.55
N PHE A 227 -0.29 14.24 15.22
CA PHE A 227 0.07 13.11 14.38
C PHE A 227 -0.01 11.83 15.22
N GLY A 228 -0.77 10.85 14.73
CA GLY A 228 -0.92 9.55 15.37
C GLY A 228 0.42 8.81 15.47
N ARG A 229 0.57 8.06 16.54
CA ARG A 229 1.71 7.16 16.78
C ARG A 229 1.46 5.79 16.18
#